data_1b6cfa8b5e2c7f5fc145726cca4f1a47
#
_entry.id   1b6cfa8b5e2c7f5fc145726cca4f1a47
#
_cell.length_a   1.000
_cell.length_b   1.000
_cell.length_c   1.000
_cell.angle_alpha   90.00
_cell.angle_beta   90.00
_cell.angle_gamma   90.00
#
_symmetry.space_group_name_H-M   'P 1'
#
loop_
_entity.id
_entity.type
_entity.pdbx_description
1 polymer ?
#
loop_
_entity_poly.entity_id
_entity_poly.type
_entity_poly.pdbx_seq_one_letter_code
_entity_poly.pdbx_strand_id
1 'polypeptide(L)'
;MESISQPQTMLLNRPLLARMASGVACAVASTSLLACLCSTAFAQNANKKIGAVFYIELENHNWTQPASDTSAPNQIFGSVAAPYINSLVDPANKNSKDVSYATAYHHVLSTPTGNNPSIHPSEPNYLWQEAGTNFGILNDNDPYVVPGGSVAAIAAFLAANPTFTGEHMTGLMEKNGLSWYSYQEDIDLLNTDGGNFNNAGGTITSIPAPQKDWTVPLTSFSGTSPSYVNPFNGSNQYNFACKHDGTLFFKDTNGGNVTDTTNKKRTHYRPLQQLFKDLENNNVARYNLITPDQYNEMHSALTNGFTYKGVSYTGDLSQIAAADNFLSIVIPQIMASQAYKDNGVIVIWTDETEGTNKNDFSHTLAFIVISKLAKGNAYASTKDYTHSSDLATLQKVFGLRANTPTGYLNDAANPQLDGTTDISDMFKPGVIPKSLPKF
;
A
#
# COMPACT_ATOMS: atom_id res chain seq x y z
N MET A 1 38.57 -7.89 -58.31
CA MET A 1 39.18 -9.23 -58.50
C MET A 1 38.44 -10.07 -57.53
N GLU A 2 37.43 -10.71 -58.02
CA GLU A 2 37.26 -12.15 -58.33
C GLU A 2 37.03 -12.94 -57.05
N SER A 3 36.07 -13.84 -56.90
CA SER A 3 34.95 -14.37 -57.71
C SER A 3 34.18 -15.35 -56.82
N ILE A 4 32.90 -15.24 -56.84
CA ILE A 4 31.90 -16.22 -57.25
C ILE A 4 32.20 -17.69 -56.87
N SER A 5 31.29 -18.35 -56.07
CA SER A 5 30.49 -19.48 -56.60
C SER A 5 29.53 -20.07 -55.56
N GLN A 6 28.29 -20.01 -55.86
CA GLN A 6 27.30 -21.11 -55.62
C GLN A 6 27.36 -22.07 -56.82
N PRO A 7 26.63 -23.18 -56.93
CA PRO A 7 25.50 -23.76 -56.17
C PRO A 7 25.60 -25.32 -56.00
N GLN A 8 24.65 -25.97 -55.42
CA GLN A 8 23.76 -26.97 -56.10
C GLN A 8 22.81 -27.69 -55.16
N THR A 9 21.59 -27.68 -55.60
CA THR A 9 20.43 -28.53 -55.25
C THR A 9 20.63 -30.01 -55.52
N MET A 10 20.05 -30.88 -54.71
CA MET A 10 19.57 -32.20 -55.18
C MET A 10 18.26 -32.60 -54.47
N LEU A 11 17.23 -32.73 -55.28
CA LEU A 11 15.99 -33.42 -55.10
C LEU A 11 16.18 -34.94 -55.28
N LEU A 12 15.31 -35.74 -54.61
CA LEU A 12 14.74 -37.00 -55.04
C LEU A 12 14.34 -37.80 -53.75
N ASN A 13 13.24 -38.38 -53.50
CA ASN A 13 12.08 -38.91 -54.17
C ASN A 13 11.21 -39.58 -53.11
N ARG A 14 9.90 -39.44 -53.20
CA ARG A 14 8.91 -40.30 -52.54
C ARG A 14 8.86 -41.68 -53.16
N PRO A 15 8.31 -42.74 -52.48
CA PRO A 15 6.91 -43.01 -52.69
C PRO A 15 6.09 -43.53 -51.51
N LEU A 16 4.83 -43.22 -51.57
CA LEU A 16 3.58 -43.91 -51.19
C LEU A 16 3.67 -45.34 -50.62
N LEU A 17 2.95 -45.56 -49.53
CA LEU A 17 2.02 -46.70 -49.46
C LEU A 17 0.85 -46.35 -48.52
N ALA A 18 -0.32 -46.58 -49.06
CA ALA A 18 -1.62 -46.33 -48.44
C ALA A 18 -2.20 -47.61 -47.80
N ARG A 19 -3.23 -47.35 -46.98
CA ARG A 19 -4.27 -48.26 -46.49
C ARG A 19 -3.95 -49.11 -45.25
N MET A 20 -4.60 -48.85 -44.13
CA MET A 20 -5.83 -49.56 -43.78
C MET A 20 -6.56 -48.79 -42.67
N ALA A 21 -7.83 -48.70 -42.86
CA ALA A 21 -8.83 -47.94 -42.16
C ALA A 21 -9.48 -48.74 -41.02
N SER A 22 -10.22 -47.95 -40.27
CA SER A 22 -11.45 -48.26 -39.54
C SER A 22 -11.34 -48.99 -38.20
N GLY A 23 -11.76 -48.25 -37.18
CA GLY A 23 -12.41 -48.81 -36.02
C GLY A 23 -11.79 -48.43 -34.68
N VAL A 24 -11.83 -47.16 -34.27
CA VAL A 24 -11.99 -46.77 -32.86
C VAL A 24 -12.35 -45.26 -32.87
N ALA A 25 -13.60 -44.95 -33.05
CA ALA A 25 -14.09 -43.58 -32.96
C ALA A 25 -15.42 -43.58 -32.19
N CYS A 26 -15.39 -43.88 -30.88
CA CYS A 26 -16.51 -43.57 -29.99
C CYS A 26 -16.19 -43.49 -28.48
N ALA A 27 -14.91 -43.53 -28.06
CA ALA A 27 -14.57 -43.49 -26.63
C ALA A 27 -13.74 -42.29 -26.19
N VAL A 28 -13.41 -41.34 -27.08
CA VAL A 28 -12.54 -40.20 -26.74
C VAL A 28 -13.30 -38.87 -26.56
N ALA A 29 -14.59 -38.82 -26.94
CA ALA A 29 -15.36 -37.58 -26.89
C ALA A 29 -15.92 -37.23 -25.49
N SER A 30 -16.05 -38.18 -24.58
CA SER A 30 -16.62 -37.95 -23.25
C SER A 30 -15.59 -37.55 -22.16
N THR A 31 -14.33 -37.88 -22.34
CA THR A 31 -13.25 -37.46 -21.39
C THR A 31 -12.69 -36.09 -21.69
N SER A 32 -12.73 -35.63 -22.93
CA SER A 32 -12.26 -34.27 -23.28
C SER A 32 -13.25 -33.15 -22.88
N LEU A 33 -14.55 -33.46 -22.79
CA LEU A 33 -15.53 -32.46 -22.32
C LEU A 33 -15.46 -32.26 -20.80
N LEU A 34 -15.17 -33.30 -20.01
CA LEU A 34 -14.99 -33.21 -18.56
C LEU A 34 -13.69 -32.50 -18.20
N ALA A 35 -12.61 -32.74 -18.94
CA ALA A 35 -11.32 -32.04 -18.74
C ALA A 35 -11.40 -30.57 -19.14
N CYS A 36 -12.19 -30.23 -20.17
CA CYS A 36 -12.40 -28.82 -20.57
C CYS A 36 -13.27 -28.06 -19.57
N LEU A 37 -14.26 -28.72 -18.97
CA LEU A 37 -15.10 -28.08 -17.92
C LEU A 37 -14.34 -27.91 -16.60
N CYS A 38 -13.45 -28.85 -16.24
CA CYS A 38 -12.57 -28.71 -15.08
C CYS A 38 -11.52 -27.61 -15.32
N SER A 39 -10.91 -27.54 -16.51
CA SER A 39 -9.91 -26.48 -16.80
C SER A 39 -10.51 -25.09 -16.85
N THR A 40 -11.76 -24.92 -17.31
CA THR A 40 -12.46 -23.63 -17.29
C THR A 40 -12.89 -23.22 -15.87
N ALA A 41 -13.26 -24.19 -15.01
CA ALA A 41 -13.58 -23.90 -13.60
C ALA A 41 -12.34 -23.53 -12.79
N PHE A 42 -11.20 -24.17 -13.01
CA PHE A 42 -9.92 -23.82 -12.41
C PHE A 42 -9.37 -22.48 -12.97
N ALA A 43 -9.51 -22.22 -14.26
CA ALA A 43 -9.14 -20.95 -14.88
C ALA A 43 -10.03 -19.79 -14.40
N GLN A 44 -11.34 -20.01 -14.19
CA GLN A 44 -12.23 -19.00 -13.64
C GLN A 44 -11.91 -18.67 -12.18
N ASN A 45 -11.45 -19.63 -11.36
CA ASN A 45 -11.02 -19.35 -9.98
C ASN A 45 -9.63 -18.70 -9.92
N ALA A 46 -8.72 -19.07 -10.82
CA ALA A 46 -7.40 -18.44 -10.92
C ALA A 46 -7.51 -16.94 -11.33
N ASN A 47 -8.47 -16.60 -12.20
CA ASN A 47 -8.70 -15.23 -12.66
C ASN A 47 -9.35 -14.30 -11.60
N LYS A 48 -9.73 -14.81 -10.44
CA LYS A 48 -10.30 -14.00 -9.35
C LYS A 48 -9.35 -13.81 -8.17
N LYS A 49 -8.18 -14.40 -8.18
CA LYS A 49 -7.21 -14.26 -7.08
C LYS A 49 -6.48 -12.93 -7.19
N ILE A 50 -6.48 -12.17 -6.09
CA ILE A 50 -5.71 -10.93 -6.01
C ILE A 50 -4.22 -11.23 -6.20
N GLY A 51 -3.58 -10.42 -7.04
CA GLY A 51 -2.15 -10.40 -7.31
C GLY A 51 -1.39 -9.60 -6.26
N ALA A 52 -0.56 -8.65 -6.69
CA ALA A 52 0.11 -7.71 -5.78
C ALA A 52 -0.89 -6.71 -5.18
N VAL A 53 -0.65 -6.33 -3.91
CA VAL A 53 -1.37 -5.24 -3.25
C VAL A 53 -0.41 -4.07 -3.09
N PHE A 54 -0.85 -2.89 -3.49
CA PHE A 54 -0.17 -1.60 -3.33
C PHE A 54 -1.00 -0.76 -2.38
N TYR A 55 -0.46 -0.47 -1.21
CA TYR A 55 -1.15 0.24 -0.14
C TYR A 55 -0.53 1.62 0.01
N ILE A 56 -1.25 2.67 -0.38
CA ILE A 56 -0.78 4.05 -0.34
C ILE A 56 -1.32 4.70 0.92
N GLU A 57 -0.43 5.11 1.77
CA GLU A 57 -0.70 5.65 3.10
C GLU A 57 -0.66 7.17 3.04
N LEU A 58 -1.75 7.80 3.47
CA LEU A 58 -1.90 9.25 3.55
C LEU A 58 -2.31 9.65 4.96
N GLU A 59 -2.22 10.93 5.27
CA GLU A 59 -2.30 11.47 6.63
C GLU A 59 -3.39 12.53 6.80
N ASN A 60 -3.85 12.59 8.00
CA ASN A 60 -4.51 13.68 8.72
C ASN A 60 -5.60 14.46 7.96
N HIS A 61 -6.35 13.84 7.05
CA HIS A 61 -7.48 14.50 6.40
C HIS A 61 -8.71 13.62 6.35
N ASN A 62 -9.85 14.21 6.71
CA ASN A 62 -11.13 13.53 6.64
C ASN A 62 -11.51 13.24 5.19
N TRP A 63 -12.10 12.07 4.94
CA TRP A 63 -12.80 11.82 3.70
C TRP A 63 -14.05 12.71 3.62
N THR A 64 -14.90 12.64 4.67
CA THR A 64 -16.05 13.52 4.86
C THR A 64 -16.11 14.00 6.30
N GLN A 65 -16.71 15.19 6.49
CA GLN A 65 -17.00 15.76 7.80
C GLN A 65 -18.33 16.50 7.77
N PRO A 66 -18.97 16.78 8.93
CA PRO A 66 -20.21 17.52 8.99
C PRO A 66 -20.07 18.92 8.35
N ALA A 67 -21.11 19.39 7.67
CA ALA A 67 -21.11 20.73 7.08
C ALA A 67 -20.97 21.86 8.11
N SER A 68 -21.19 21.57 9.38
CA SER A 68 -20.94 22.50 10.50
C SER A 68 -19.46 22.61 10.88
N ASP A 69 -18.64 21.63 10.51
CA ASP A 69 -17.20 21.68 10.72
C ASP A 69 -16.54 22.39 9.51
N THR A 70 -16.30 23.67 9.69
CA THR A 70 -15.72 24.55 8.67
C THR A 70 -14.27 24.92 8.98
N SER A 71 -13.72 24.39 10.06
CA SER A 71 -12.31 24.55 10.40
C SER A 71 -11.41 23.62 9.58
N ALA A 72 -10.14 23.98 9.44
CA ALA A 72 -9.14 23.05 8.93
C ALA A 72 -8.96 21.87 9.93
N PRO A 73 -8.64 20.69 9.43
CA PRO A 73 -8.42 20.34 8.01
C PRO A 73 -9.71 20.25 7.20
N ASN A 74 -9.59 20.58 5.91
CA ASN A 74 -10.71 20.44 4.97
C ASN A 74 -10.88 18.96 4.58
N GLN A 75 -12.13 18.57 4.30
CA GLN A 75 -12.37 17.22 3.78
C GLN A 75 -11.82 17.05 2.36
N ILE A 76 -11.44 15.82 2.03
CA ILE A 76 -10.94 15.43 0.69
C ILE A 76 -12.08 15.31 -0.31
N PHE A 77 -13.19 14.66 0.08
CA PHE A 77 -14.33 14.44 -0.80
C PHE A 77 -14.98 15.75 -1.22
N GLY A 78 -15.04 16.00 -2.53
CA GLY A 78 -15.55 17.24 -3.09
C GLY A 78 -14.60 18.43 -3.02
N SER A 79 -13.38 18.29 -2.47
CA SER A 79 -12.40 19.37 -2.42
C SER A 79 -11.95 19.78 -3.83
N VAL A 80 -11.90 21.09 -4.07
CA VAL A 80 -11.35 21.65 -5.32
C VAL A 80 -9.85 21.40 -5.46
N ALA A 81 -9.14 21.11 -4.36
CA ALA A 81 -7.72 20.79 -4.31
C ALA A 81 -7.45 19.31 -4.61
N ALA A 82 -8.48 18.45 -4.66
CA ALA A 82 -8.36 17.01 -4.91
C ALA A 82 -9.06 16.56 -6.22
N PRO A 83 -8.82 17.18 -7.39
CA PRO A 83 -9.56 16.84 -8.60
C PRO A 83 -9.27 15.41 -9.11
N TYR A 84 -8.09 14.85 -8.86
CA TYR A 84 -7.78 13.48 -9.27
C TYR A 84 -8.47 12.45 -8.37
N ILE A 85 -8.35 12.58 -7.05
CA ILE A 85 -9.00 11.69 -6.08
C ILE A 85 -10.51 11.70 -6.30
N ASN A 86 -11.12 12.89 -6.45
CA ASN A 86 -12.55 13.01 -6.71
C ASN A 86 -12.95 12.39 -8.05
N SER A 87 -12.09 12.41 -9.07
CA SER A 87 -12.34 11.73 -10.34
C SER A 87 -12.41 10.20 -10.22
N LEU A 88 -11.77 9.62 -9.20
CA LEU A 88 -11.82 8.17 -8.93
C LEU A 88 -13.18 7.73 -8.39
N VAL A 89 -13.88 8.62 -7.70
CA VAL A 89 -15.16 8.33 -7.03
C VAL A 89 -16.35 8.97 -7.71
N ASP A 90 -16.16 9.61 -8.84
CA ASP A 90 -17.22 10.15 -9.70
C ASP A 90 -17.62 9.11 -10.76
N PRO A 91 -18.85 8.52 -10.70
CA PRO A 91 -19.28 7.50 -11.65
C PRO A 91 -19.38 8.00 -13.10
N ALA A 92 -19.41 9.32 -13.33
CA ALA A 92 -19.37 9.90 -14.67
C ALA A 92 -17.95 9.99 -15.24
N ASN A 93 -16.92 9.81 -14.41
CA ASN A 93 -15.53 9.91 -14.82
C ASN A 93 -14.97 8.54 -15.22
N LYS A 94 -14.20 8.49 -16.32
CA LYS A 94 -13.53 7.26 -16.78
C LYS A 94 -12.57 6.65 -15.76
N ASN A 95 -12.01 7.46 -14.85
CA ASN A 95 -11.08 7.01 -13.82
C ASN A 95 -11.77 6.12 -12.78
N SER A 96 -13.09 6.22 -12.63
CA SER A 96 -13.87 5.45 -11.65
C SER A 96 -14.19 4.01 -12.07
N LYS A 97 -13.89 3.63 -13.32
CA LYS A 97 -14.31 2.35 -13.90
C LYS A 97 -13.98 1.14 -13.04
N ASP A 98 -12.78 1.09 -12.49
CA ASP A 98 -12.27 -0.03 -11.70
C ASP A 98 -12.16 0.35 -10.21
N VAL A 99 -12.96 1.31 -9.73
CA VAL A 99 -12.90 1.88 -8.39
C VAL A 99 -14.11 1.53 -7.56
N SER A 100 -13.87 1.15 -6.31
CA SER A 100 -14.85 1.10 -5.23
C SER A 100 -14.31 1.88 -4.03
N TYR A 101 -15.17 2.49 -3.23
CA TYR A 101 -14.74 3.24 -2.06
C TYR A 101 -15.71 3.07 -0.89
N ALA A 102 -15.23 3.29 0.32
CA ALA A 102 -16.04 3.29 1.52
C ALA A 102 -16.59 4.69 1.79
N THR A 103 -17.86 4.79 2.18
CA THR A 103 -18.47 6.04 2.66
C THR A 103 -18.45 6.15 4.17
N ALA A 104 -18.12 5.06 4.87
CA ALA A 104 -18.09 4.94 6.31
C ALA A 104 -16.87 4.08 6.74
N TYR A 105 -15.68 4.62 6.53
CA TYR A 105 -14.46 4.07 7.09
C TYR A 105 -14.02 4.96 8.25
N HIS A 106 -13.75 4.35 9.40
CA HIS A 106 -13.52 5.07 10.64
C HIS A 106 -12.20 4.65 11.28
N HIS A 107 -11.78 5.43 12.24
CA HIS A 107 -10.72 5.04 13.16
C HIS A 107 -11.06 3.74 13.86
N VAL A 108 -10.05 3.10 14.38
CA VAL A 108 -10.20 1.98 15.28
C VAL A 108 -10.90 2.43 16.56
N LEU A 109 -11.85 1.61 17.01
CA LEU A 109 -12.55 1.86 18.27
C LEU A 109 -11.63 1.60 19.46
N SER A 110 -11.58 2.51 20.40
CA SER A 110 -10.80 2.33 21.62
C SER A 110 -11.48 1.38 22.62
N THR A 111 -12.75 1.07 22.42
CA THR A 111 -13.51 0.11 23.25
C THR A 111 -14.37 -0.78 22.38
N PRO A 112 -14.58 -2.07 22.76
CA PRO A 112 -15.40 -3.02 22.00
C PRO A 112 -16.87 -2.64 21.84
N THR A 113 -17.36 -1.71 22.62
CA THR A 113 -18.78 -1.34 22.69
C THR A 113 -19.02 0.13 22.38
N GLY A 114 -17.94 0.85 22.06
CA GLY A 114 -17.99 2.27 22.13
C GLY A 114 -18.18 2.98 20.84
N ASN A 115 -18.71 4.13 21.01
CA ASN A 115 -18.47 5.24 20.15
C ASN A 115 -16.98 5.41 19.97
N ASN A 116 -16.55 5.55 18.77
CA ASN A 116 -15.22 5.85 18.43
C ASN A 116 -14.66 7.00 19.28
N PRO A 117 -13.81 6.76 20.23
CA PRO A 117 -12.71 7.65 20.33
C PRO A 117 -11.60 7.01 19.53
N SER A 118 -11.37 7.63 18.43
CA SER A 118 -10.28 7.34 17.57
C SER A 118 -8.96 7.29 18.32
N ILE A 119 -8.11 6.44 17.85
CA ILE A 119 -6.75 6.34 18.34
C ILE A 119 -5.95 7.46 17.69
N HIS A 120 -5.38 8.33 18.51
CA HIS A 120 -4.48 9.41 18.14
C HIS A 120 -3.21 9.33 18.99
N PRO A 121 -2.10 9.90 18.49
CA PRO A 121 -1.81 10.41 17.16
C PRO A 121 -1.58 9.32 16.10
N SER A 122 -0.92 9.66 14.98
CA SER A 122 -0.79 8.81 13.78
C SER A 122 -0.14 7.45 14.04
N GLU A 123 0.99 7.39 14.75
CA GLU A 123 1.76 6.14 14.98
C GLU A 123 0.89 4.95 15.41
N PRO A 124 -0.02 5.06 16.39
CA PRO A 124 -0.90 3.97 16.79
C PRO A 124 -1.75 3.36 15.65
N ASN A 125 -2.10 4.15 14.65
CA ASN A 125 -2.89 3.70 13.50
C ASN A 125 -2.06 2.84 12.53
N TYR A 126 -0.80 3.20 12.32
CA TYR A 126 0.15 2.38 11.56
C TYR A 126 0.47 1.06 12.27
N LEU A 127 0.62 1.10 13.60
CA LEU A 127 0.75 -0.12 14.40
C LEU A 127 -0.47 -1.01 14.28
N TRP A 128 -1.66 -0.41 14.27
CA TRP A 128 -2.91 -1.16 14.14
C TRP A 128 -3.06 -1.81 12.77
N GLN A 129 -2.73 -1.08 11.72
CA GLN A 129 -2.71 -1.60 10.35
C GLN A 129 -1.80 -2.82 10.22
N GLU A 130 -0.66 -2.82 10.92
CA GLU A 130 0.31 -3.91 10.87
C GLU A 130 -0.06 -5.07 11.81
N ALA A 131 -0.66 -4.82 12.97
CA ALA A 131 -0.82 -5.84 14.01
C ALA A 131 -2.24 -6.01 14.57
N GLY A 132 -3.20 -5.16 14.21
CA GLY A 132 -4.54 -5.16 14.80
C GLY A 132 -4.56 -4.71 16.26
N THR A 133 -3.52 -4.01 16.68
CA THR A 133 -3.41 -3.37 18.00
C THR A 133 -2.32 -2.32 17.98
N ASN A 134 -2.50 -1.27 18.78
CA ASN A 134 -1.45 -0.28 19.03
C ASN A 134 -0.57 -0.62 20.24
N PHE A 135 -0.73 -1.79 20.85
CA PHE A 135 0.01 -2.23 22.04
C PHE A 135 -0.06 -1.25 23.23
N GLY A 136 -1.09 -0.39 23.27
CA GLY A 136 -1.24 0.66 24.28
C GLY A 136 -0.43 1.92 24.01
N ILE A 137 0.21 2.04 22.85
CA ILE A 137 0.92 3.25 22.43
C ILE A 137 -0.10 4.31 22.01
N LEU A 138 0.06 5.53 22.52
CA LEU A 138 -0.73 6.72 22.21
C LEU A 138 0.19 7.93 22.12
N ASN A 139 1.27 7.81 21.35
CA ASN A 139 2.23 8.87 21.08
C ASN A 139 2.82 8.69 19.67
N ASP A 140 3.66 9.64 19.24
CA ASP A 140 4.30 9.70 17.93
C ASP A 140 5.81 9.52 18.01
N ASN A 141 6.30 8.67 18.87
CA ASN A 141 7.73 8.47 19.03
C ASN A 141 8.29 7.52 17.98
N ASP A 142 9.41 7.89 17.39
CA ASP A 142 10.10 7.02 16.45
C ASP A 142 10.59 5.71 17.12
N PRO A 143 10.60 4.58 16.41
CA PRO A 143 11.09 3.32 16.96
C PRO A 143 12.60 3.38 17.24
N TYR A 144 13.03 2.76 18.31
CA TYR A 144 14.47 2.65 18.70
C TYR A 144 15.22 3.95 18.99
N VAL A 145 14.60 5.12 18.86
CA VAL A 145 15.26 6.38 19.23
C VAL A 145 15.35 6.47 20.74
N VAL A 146 16.56 6.35 21.25
CA VAL A 146 16.84 6.53 22.68
C VAL A 146 17.20 7.99 22.90
N PRO A 147 16.39 8.77 23.62
CA PRO A 147 16.72 10.16 23.90
C PRO A 147 18.01 10.22 24.74
N GLY A 148 18.81 11.25 24.53
CA GLY A 148 19.92 11.55 25.44
C GLY A 148 19.39 11.87 26.83
N GLY A 149 20.09 11.44 27.87
CA GLY A 149 19.64 11.76 29.23
C GLY A 149 20.11 10.77 30.28
N SER A 150 19.46 10.81 31.46
CA SER A 150 19.78 9.88 32.54
C SER A 150 19.30 8.45 32.22
N VAL A 151 19.92 7.46 32.86
CA VAL A 151 19.50 6.04 32.73
C VAL A 151 18.02 5.85 33.03
N ALA A 152 17.47 6.61 33.97
CA ALA A 152 16.04 6.56 34.29
C ALA A 152 15.15 7.11 33.14
N ALA A 153 15.57 8.21 32.49
CA ALA A 153 14.87 8.78 31.35
C ALA A 153 14.89 7.83 30.14
N ILE A 154 16.03 7.22 29.86
CA ILE A 154 16.19 6.20 28.82
C ILE A 154 15.29 4.98 29.12
N ALA A 155 15.28 4.49 30.36
CA ALA A 155 14.45 3.35 30.73
C ALA A 155 12.95 3.67 30.61
N ALA A 156 12.54 4.88 30.99
CA ALA A 156 11.15 5.33 30.84
C ALA A 156 10.75 5.45 29.36
N PHE A 157 11.64 5.98 28.51
CA PHE A 157 11.41 6.05 27.07
C PHE A 157 11.25 4.66 26.46
N LEU A 158 12.19 3.73 26.73
CA LEU A 158 12.12 2.37 26.19
C LEU A 158 10.91 1.58 26.70
N ALA A 159 10.40 1.92 27.89
CA ALA A 159 9.15 1.33 28.40
C ALA A 159 7.92 1.89 27.69
N ALA A 160 7.96 3.16 27.30
CA ALA A 160 6.87 3.83 26.57
C ALA A 160 6.90 3.52 25.06
N ASN A 161 8.04 3.12 24.52
CA ASN A 161 8.25 2.85 23.09
C ASN A 161 8.93 1.49 22.90
N PRO A 162 8.30 0.40 23.30
CA PRO A 162 8.88 -0.93 23.12
C PRO A 162 8.88 -1.26 21.62
N THR A 163 9.96 -1.89 21.17
CA THR A 163 9.90 -2.64 19.92
C THR A 163 9.22 -3.98 20.18
N PHE A 164 8.29 -4.32 19.31
CA PHE A 164 7.44 -5.47 19.55
C PHE A 164 8.03 -6.77 19.02
N THR A 165 7.63 -7.87 19.64
CA THR A 165 7.96 -9.24 19.21
C THR A 165 6.69 -10.06 18.94
N GLY A 166 5.54 -9.42 18.99
CA GLY A 166 4.25 -10.03 18.71
C GLY A 166 4.09 -10.42 17.23
N GLU A 167 3.08 -11.21 16.93
CA GLU A 167 2.73 -11.48 15.54
C GLU A 167 2.13 -10.25 14.90
N HIS A 168 2.52 -10.01 13.65
CA HIS A 168 2.10 -8.90 12.84
C HIS A 168 2.09 -9.30 11.35
N MET A 169 1.52 -8.48 10.50
CA MET A 169 1.21 -8.80 9.10
C MET A 169 2.44 -9.20 8.30
N THR A 170 3.45 -8.33 8.24
CA THR A 170 4.68 -8.59 7.46
C THR A 170 5.51 -9.72 8.04
N GLY A 171 5.52 -9.89 9.37
CA GLY A 171 6.11 -11.05 10.02
C GLY A 171 5.42 -12.37 9.65
N LEU A 172 4.08 -12.38 9.60
CA LEU A 172 3.32 -13.54 9.10
C LEU A 172 3.60 -13.80 7.63
N MET A 173 3.73 -12.76 6.81
CA MET A 173 4.09 -12.91 5.40
C MET A 173 5.42 -13.62 5.23
N GLU A 174 6.45 -13.20 5.95
CA GLU A 174 7.76 -13.85 5.90
C GLU A 174 7.74 -15.32 6.33
N LYS A 175 7.03 -15.62 7.42
CA LYS A 175 6.84 -17.02 7.88
C LYS A 175 6.17 -17.89 6.82
N ASN A 176 5.38 -17.30 5.94
CA ASN A 176 4.68 -18.01 4.85
C ASN A 176 5.34 -17.84 3.47
N GLY A 177 6.57 -17.30 3.41
CA GLY A 177 7.33 -17.14 2.18
C GLY A 177 6.72 -16.15 1.19
N LEU A 178 5.95 -15.17 1.67
CA LEU A 178 5.39 -14.08 0.90
C LEU A 178 6.28 -12.84 1.01
N SER A 179 6.47 -12.17 -0.11
CA SER A 179 7.29 -10.95 -0.16
C SER A 179 6.49 -9.71 0.22
N TRP A 180 7.19 -8.77 0.85
CA TRP A 180 6.69 -7.44 1.13
C TRP A 180 7.80 -6.41 0.95
N TYR A 181 7.43 -5.17 0.58
CA TYR A 181 8.31 -4.01 0.52
C TYR A 181 7.60 -2.79 1.11
N SER A 182 8.38 -1.93 1.74
CA SER A 182 7.99 -0.60 2.17
C SER A 182 8.76 0.41 1.33
N TYR A 183 8.04 1.18 0.51
CA TYR A 183 8.58 2.26 -0.31
C TYR A 183 8.32 3.58 0.39
N GLN A 184 9.39 4.16 0.92
CA GLN A 184 9.35 5.36 1.73
C GLN A 184 9.96 6.53 0.95
N GLU A 185 9.24 7.64 0.83
CA GLU A 185 9.80 8.85 0.24
C GLU A 185 10.87 9.44 1.17
N ASP A 186 11.91 10.00 0.57
CA ASP A 186 13.04 10.64 1.24
C ASP A 186 13.95 9.73 2.08
N ILE A 187 13.66 8.46 2.25
CA ILE A 187 14.43 7.52 3.09
C ILE A 187 15.92 7.44 2.71
N ASP A 188 16.27 7.76 1.48
CA ASP A 188 17.61 7.73 0.93
C ASP A 188 18.36 9.08 1.02
N LEU A 189 17.75 10.10 1.60
CA LEU A 189 18.36 11.42 1.70
C LEU A 189 19.41 11.52 2.80
N LEU A 190 19.31 10.70 3.84
CA LEU A 190 20.36 10.57 4.84
C LEU A 190 21.19 9.33 4.54
N ASN A 191 22.51 9.52 4.42
CA ASN A 191 23.39 8.37 4.39
C ASN A 191 23.64 7.81 5.80
N THR A 192 24.24 6.62 5.85
CA THR A 192 24.52 5.87 7.09
C THR A 192 25.34 6.59 8.13
N ASP A 193 25.99 7.69 7.78
CA ASP A 193 26.94 8.43 8.61
C ASP A 193 26.26 9.58 9.37
N GLY A 194 24.93 9.72 9.21
CA GLY A 194 24.13 10.70 9.97
C GLY A 194 24.42 12.17 9.63
N GLY A 195 25.07 12.47 8.52
CA GLY A 195 25.49 13.83 8.28
C GLY A 195 25.58 14.33 6.85
N ASN A 196 25.55 13.48 5.87
CA ASN A 196 25.63 13.92 4.49
C ASN A 196 24.32 13.70 3.74
N PHE A 197 23.70 14.78 3.35
CA PHE A 197 22.56 14.80 2.47
C PHE A 197 22.94 14.15 1.13
N ASN A 198 22.39 12.99 0.86
CA ASN A 198 22.60 12.30 -0.38
C ASN A 198 21.42 12.59 -1.29
N ASN A 199 21.60 13.52 -2.22
CA ASN A 199 20.58 13.83 -3.22
C ASN A 199 20.43 12.66 -4.21
N ALA A 200 19.81 11.59 -3.78
CA ALA A 200 19.37 10.52 -4.66
C ALA A 200 18.04 10.87 -5.37
N GLY A 201 17.47 12.04 -5.09
CA GLY A 201 16.27 12.59 -5.72
C GLY A 201 16.49 12.83 -7.20
N GLY A 202 16.57 11.74 -7.97
CA GLY A 202 16.40 11.80 -9.41
C GLY A 202 14.95 12.16 -9.74
N THR A 203 14.76 12.69 -10.93
CA THR A 203 13.40 12.81 -11.48
C THR A 203 12.76 11.41 -11.52
N ILE A 204 11.44 11.31 -11.49
CA ILE A 204 10.68 10.05 -11.63
C ILE A 204 11.14 9.22 -12.83
N THR A 205 11.71 9.87 -13.84
CA THR A 205 12.22 9.24 -15.06
C THR A 205 13.71 8.87 -14.99
N SER A 206 14.47 9.38 -14.03
CA SER A 206 15.89 9.09 -13.82
C SER A 206 16.15 8.59 -12.42
N ILE A 207 15.61 7.42 -12.11
CA ILE A 207 15.80 6.77 -10.83
C ILE A 207 17.28 6.38 -10.73
N PRO A 208 18.02 6.87 -9.73
CA PRO A 208 19.37 6.41 -9.47
C PRO A 208 19.37 4.90 -9.28
N ALA A 209 20.43 4.23 -9.67
CA ALA A 209 20.61 2.83 -9.28
C ALA A 209 20.42 2.72 -7.77
N PRO A 210 19.76 1.65 -7.26
CA PRO A 210 19.55 1.49 -5.83
C PRO A 210 20.90 1.65 -5.15
N GLN A 211 20.98 2.63 -4.27
CA GLN A 211 22.20 2.81 -3.50
C GLN A 211 22.36 1.60 -2.61
N LYS A 212 23.55 1.01 -2.60
CA LYS A 212 23.85 -0.13 -1.76
C LYS A 212 23.70 0.16 -0.26
N ASP A 213 23.61 1.43 0.08
CA ASP A 213 23.94 1.94 1.39
C ASP A 213 22.80 2.75 2.03
N TRP A 214 21.53 2.70 1.53
CA TRP A 214 20.48 3.24 2.36
C TRP A 214 20.32 2.38 3.59
N THR A 215 20.50 3.00 4.70
CA THR A 215 20.11 2.40 5.98
C THR A 215 18.68 2.80 6.25
N VAL A 216 17.92 1.88 6.82
CA VAL A 216 16.61 2.23 7.34
C VAL A 216 16.82 3.29 8.41
N PRO A 217 16.39 4.54 8.23
CA PRO A 217 16.42 5.49 9.31
C PRO A 217 15.33 5.12 10.31
N LEU A 218 15.73 4.87 11.54
CA LEU A 218 14.80 4.57 12.64
C LEU A 218 14.40 5.86 13.37
N THR A 219 14.54 6.99 12.73
CA THR A 219 14.18 8.30 13.24
C THR A 219 13.71 9.20 12.11
N SER A 220 12.72 10.00 12.40
CA SER A 220 12.22 11.01 11.49
C SER A 220 13.24 12.12 11.25
N PHE A 221 13.22 12.72 10.08
CA PHE A 221 14.04 13.88 9.75
C PHE A 221 13.37 14.77 8.72
N SER A 222 13.64 16.07 8.80
CA SER A 222 13.08 17.05 7.89
C SER A 222 14.06 18.19 7.63
N GLY A 223 13.83 18.94 6.57
CA GLY A 223 14.65 20.10 6.27
C GLY A 223 14.45 20.63 4.85
N THR A 224 15.41 21.47 4.45
CA THR A 224 15.51 22.02 3.11
C THR A 224 16.94 21.91 2.61
N SER A 225 17.13 21.65 1.32
CA SER A 225 18.45 21.66 0.71
C SER A 225 18.41 22.26 -0.70
N PRO A 226 19.33 23.20 -1.03
CA PRO A 226 19.40 23.78 -2.37
C PRO A 226 19.71 22.75 -3.48
N SER A 227 20.26 21.61 -3.09
CA SER A 227 20.59 20.51 -4.00
C SER A 227 19.50 19.45 -4.13
N TYR A 228 18.44 19.54 -3.36
CA TYR A 228 17.29 18.64 -3.42
C TYR A 228 16.15 19.23 -4.23
N VAL A 229 15.54 18.41 -5.06
CA VAL A 229 14.28 18.71 -5.73
C VAL A 229 13.37 17.51 -5.57
N ASN A 230 12.28 17.69 -4.81
CA ASN A 230 11.29 16.65 -4.62
C ASN A 230 10.69 16.26 -5.98
N PRO A 231 10.70 14.98 -6.37
CA PRO A 231 10.28 14.55 -7.70
C PRO A 231 8.79 14.69 -7.97
N PHE A 232 7.97 14.86 -6.93
CA PHE A 232 6.52 14.96 -7.04
C PHE A 232 6.04 16.41 -6.97
N ASN A 233 6.51 17.18 -5.99
CA ASN A 233 6.03 18.54 -5.76
C ASN A 233 7.00 19.63 -6.22
N GLY A 234 8.23 19.28 -6.62
CA GLY A 234 9.25 20.20 -7.14
C GLY A 234 9.88 21.12 -6.09
N SER A 235 9.56 20.96 -4.81
CA SER A 235 10.14 21.75 -3.73
C SER A 235 11.56 21.28 -3.39
N ASN A 236 12.27 22.08 -2.62
CA ASN A 236 13.55 21.71 -2.02
C ASN A 236 13.40 21.26 -0.55
N GLN A 237 12.18 20.98 -0.13
CA GLN A 237 11.83 20.52 1.21
C GLN A 237 11.72 19.00 1.23
N TYR A 238 12.14 18.39 2.33
CA TYR A 238 12.02 16.96 2.61
C TYR A 238 11.53 16.76 4.04
N ASN A 239 10.72 15.71 4.27
CA ASN A 239 10.13 15.46 5.58
C ASN A 239 9.74 13.98 5.74
N PHE A 240 10.74 13.14 6.03
CA PHE A 240 10.53 11.72 6.29
C PHE A 240 10.01 11.50 7.70
N ALA A 241 8.90 10.79 7.84
CA ALA A 241 8.32 10.39 9.13
C ALA A 241 8.46 8.87 9.34
N CYS A 242 9.47 8.47 10.08
CA CYS A 242 9.75 7.07 10.42
C CYS A 242 8.55 6.38 11.10
N LYS A 243 7.80 7.11 11.92
CA LYS A 243 6.62 6.65 12.64
C LYS A 243 5.44 6.26 11.72
N HIS A 244 5.46 6.69 10.46
CA HIS A 244 4.45 6.34 9.45
C HIS A 244 4.78 5.03 8.70
N ASP A 245 5.62 4.19 9.29
CA ASP A 245 5.87 2.82 8.84
C ASP A 245 5.74 1.83 10.01
N GLY A 246 4.55 1.26 10.18
CA GLY A 246 4.26 0.31 11.26
C GLY A 246 5.21 -0.89 11.33
N THR A 247 5.82 -1.27 10.21
CA THR A 247 6.72 -2.43 10.13
C THR A 247 8.04 -2.20 10.86
N LEU A 248 8.45 -0.93 11.04
CA LEU A 248 9.69 -0.55 11.75
C LEU A 248 9.63 -0.81 13.25
N PHE A 249 8.44 -0.93 13.82
CA PHE A 249 8.25 -1.16 15.25
C PHE A 249 8.43 -2.63 15.68
N PHE A 250 8.65 -3.56 14.74
CA PHE A 250 8.81 -4.99 15.03
C PHE A 250 10.24 -5.46 14.84
N LYS A 251 10.76 -6.19 15.83
CA LYS A 251 12.18 -6.63 15.88
C LYS A 251 12.57 -7.55 14.74
N ASP A 252 11.64 -8.31 14.21
CA ASP A 252 11.88 -9.28 13.16
C ASP A 252 11.80 -8.68 11.74
N THR A 253 11.27 -7.48 11.58
CA THR A 253 11.14 -6.82 10.26
C THR A 253 11.91 -5.52 10.13
N ASN A 254 12.20 -4.79 11.20
CA ASN A 254 12.74 -3.43 11.17
C ASN A 254 14.16 -3.26 10.61
N GLY A 255 14.85 -4.34 10.31
CA GLY A 255 16.21 -4.24 9.76
C GLY A 255 17.33 -3.91 10.77
N GLY A 256 17.04 -3.95 12.05
CA GLY A 256 18.00 -3.63 13.11
C GLY A 256 18.07 -2.13 13.41
N ASN A 257 19.05 -1.72 14.19
CA ASN A 257 19.27 -0.29 14.44
C ASN A 257 20.04 0.38 13.30
N VAL A 258 20.12 1.71 13.30
CA VAL A 258 20.78 2.51 12.25
C VAL A 258 22.24 2.13 12.01
N THR A 259 22.91 1.49 12.96
CA THR A 259 24.30 1.04 12.86
C THR A 259 24.45 -0.37 12.29
N ASP A 260 23.39 -1.17 12.26
CA ASP A 260 23.43 -2.54 11.71
C ASP A 260 23.15 -2.54 10.20
N THR A 261 24.17 -2.23 9.42
CA THR A 261 24.08 -2.23 7.94
C THR A 261 24.08 -3.63 7.33
N THR A 262 24.25 -4.68 8.14
CA THR A 262 24.38 -6.06 7.67
C THR A 262 23.06 -6.82 7.71
N ASN A 263 22.06 -6.31 8.39
CA ASN A 263 20.76 -6.95 8.52
C ASN A 263 20.02 -6.97 7.19
N LYS A 264 19.76 -8.17 6.67
CA LYS A 264 19.09 -8.37 5.38
C LYS A 264 17.66 -7.84 5.32
N LYS A 265 17.00 -7.64 6.46
CA LYS A 265 15.64 -7.07 6.53
C LYS A 265 15.60 -5.63 6.00
N ARG A 266 16.72 -4.92 6.02
CA ARG A 266 16.83 -3.57 5.45
C ARG A 266 16.48 -3.51 3.96
N THR A 267 16.61 -4.61 3.24
CA THR A 267 16.27 -4.66 1.81
C THR A 267 14.78 -4.58 1.52
N HIS A 268 13.93 -4.72 2.55
CA HIS A 268 12.50 -4.50 2.43
C HIS A 268 12.14 -3.01 2.32
N TYR A 269 12.95 -2.14 2.93
CA TYR A 269 12.75 -0.69 2.92
C TYR A 269 13.46 -0.09 1.72
N ARG A 270 12.72 0.65 0.90
CA ARG A 270 13.19 1.14 -0.38
C ARG A 270 12.84 2.61 -0.57
N PRO A 271 13.74 3.40 -1.19
CA PRO A 271 13.33 4.72 -1.63
C PRO A 271 12.11 4.62 -2.56
N LEU A 272 11.18 5.55 -2.44
CA LEU A 272 9.96 5.53 -3.22
C LEU A 272 10.22 5.50 -4.74
N GLN A 273 11.29 6.13 -5.20
CA GLN A 273 11.70 6.09 -6.60
C GLN A 273 12.02 4.68 -7.10
N GLN A 274 12.41 3.77 -6.21
CA GLN A 274 12.65 2.36 -6.56
C GLN A 274 11.37 1.63 -6.97
N LEU A 275 10.19 2.09 -6.49
CA LEU A 275 8.90 1.53 -6.91
C LEU A 275 8.76 1.52 -8.43
N PHE A 276 9.09 2.62 -9.10
CA PHE A 276 8.91 2.73 -10.55
C PHE A 276 9.79 1.75 -11.32
N LYS A 277 11.02 1.56 -10.85
CA LYS A 277 11.94 0.58 -11.42
C LYS A 277 11.48 -0.86 -11.16
N ASP A 278 10.95 -1.13 -9.97
CA ASP A 278 10.41 -2.44 -9.63
C ASP A 278 9.13 -2.75 -10.42
N LEU A 279 8.28 -1.75 -10.68
CA LEU A 279 7.12 -1.89 -11.56
C LEU A 279 7.53 -2.21 -13.00
N GLU A 280 8.54 -1.51 -13.53
CA GLU A 280 9.07 -1.72 -14.88
C GLU A 280 9.64 -3.14 -15.05
N ASN A 281 10.39 -3.60 -14.05
CA ASN A 281 11.04 -4.91 -14.07
C ASN A 281 10.16 -6.06 -13.54
N ASN A 282 8.90 -5.78 -13.18
CA ASN A 282 7.98 -6.72 -12.53
C ASN A 282 8.58 -7.38 -11.27
N ASN A 283 9.26 -6.57 -10.46
CA ASN A 283 9.99 -6.96 -9.24
C ASN A 283 9.34 -6.42 -7.95
N VAL A 284 8.07 -6.05 -8.01
CA VAL A 284 7.32 -5.64 -6.82
C VAL A 284 6.96 -6.84 -5.96
N ALA A 285 6.74 -6.60 -4.69
CA ALA A 285 6.35 -7.64 -3.74
C ALA A 285 4.85 -8.02 -3.86
N ARG A 286 4.45 -9.03 -3.10
CA ARG A 286 3.03 -9.37 -2.93
C ARG A 286 2.28 -8.29 -2.16
N TYR A 287 2.94 -7.63 -1.21
CA TYR A 287 2.42 -6.50 -0.44
C TYR A 287 3.44 -5.36 -0.50
N ASN A 288 2.99 -4.20 -0.91
CA ASN A 288 3.82 -3.02 -1.12
C ASN A 288 3.17 -1.85 -0.39
N LEU A 289 3.76 -1.44 0.72
CA LEU A 289 3.45 -0.21 1.43
C LEU A 289 4.10 0.95 0.69
N ILE A 290 3.40 2.04 0.54
CA ILE A 290 3.86 3.23 -0.18
C ILE A 290 3.51 4.45 0.67
N THR A 291 4.53 5.02 1.30
CA THR A 291 4.37 6.15 2.21
C THR A 291 5.10 7.36 1.62
N PRO A 292 4.37 8.39 1.19
CA PRO A 292 4.97 9.66 0.78
C PRO A 292 5.66 10.36 1.93
N ASP A 293 6.39 11.44 1.63
CA ASP A 293 6.86 12.36 2.66
C ASP A 293 5.68 13.17 3.25
N GLN A 294 5.90 13.82 4.38
CA GLN A 294 4.80 14.53 5.07
C GLN A 294 4.17 15.67 4.24
N TYR A 295 4.80 16.12 3.17
CA TYR A 295 4.21 17.10 2.25
C TYR A 295 3.30 16.44 1.21
N ASN A 296 3.67 15.27 0.74
CA ASN A 296 2.94 14.54 -0.29
C ASN A 296 1.89 13.56 0.27
N GLU A 297 1.87 13.32 1.59
CA GLU A 297 0.84 12.50 2.28
C GLU A 297 -0.29 13.32 2.92
N MET A 298 -0.32 14.65 2.76
CA MET A 298 -1.27 15.61 3.35
C MET A 298 -0.98 16.10 4.79
N HIS A 299 0.10 15.64 5.45
CA HIS A 299 0.36 16.04 6.83
C HIS A 299 0.85 17.47 6.96
N SER A 300 1.75 17.91 6.09
CA SER A 300 2.44 19.20 6.20
C SER A 300 2.28 20.08 4.96
N ALA A 301 2.08 21.37 5.17
CA ALA A 301 2.06 22.33 4.06
C ALA A 301 3.48 22.71 3.63
N LEU A 302 3.72 22.79 2.33
CA LEU A 302 4.92 23.42 1.80
C LEU A 302 4.99 24.90 2.19
N THR A 303 6.16 25.40 2.53
CA THR A 303 6.36 26.79 3.04
C THR A 303 5.74 27.86 2.12
N ASN A 304 5.80 27.65 0.81
CA ASN A 304 5.27 28.60 -0.18
C ASN A 304 3.94 28.17 -0.79
N GLY A 305 3.25 27.17 -0.17
CA GLY A 305 2.09 26.55 -0.76
C GLY A 305 2.45 25.68 -1.99
N PHE A 306 1.43 25.27 -2.73
CA PHE A 306 1.60 24.42 -3.88
C PHE A 306 0.73 24.87 -5.06
N THR A 307 1.32 24.96 -6.25
CA THR A 307 0.59 25.25 -7.48
C THR A 307 0.28 23.96 -8.22
N TYR A 308 -0.99 23.63 -8.31
CA TYR A 308 -1.48 22.41 -8.94
C TYR A 308 -2.48 22.72 -10.06
N LYS A 309 -2.23 22.22 -11.26
CA LYS A 309 -3.07 22.45 -12.46
C LYS A 309 -3.37 23.93 -12.71
N GLY A 310 -2.40 24.80 -12.44
CA GLY A 310 -2.50 26.25 -12.65
C GLY A 310 -3.23 27.02 -11.54
N VAL A 311 -3.62 26.35 -10.45
CA VAL A 311 -4.21 26.98 -9.27
C VAL A 311 -3.20 26.94 -8.13
N SER A 312 -2.97 28.08 -7.47
CA SER A 312 -2.10 28.16 -6.29
C SER A 312 -2.92 27.96 -5.02
N TYR A 313 -2.51 27.00 -4.21
CA TYR A 313 -3.10 26.68 -2.92
C TYR A 313 -2.12 27.00 -1.80
N THR A 314 -2.64 27.39 -0.65
CA THR A 314 -1.85 27.65 0.57
C THR A 314 -2.47 26.95 1.76
N GLY A 315 -1.70 26.78 2.82
CA GLY A 315 -2.17 26.10 4.04
C GLY A 315 -2.71 24.70 3.74
N ASP A 316 -3.79 24.35 4.36
CA ASP A 316 -4.44 23.04 4.32
C ASP A 316 -4.80 22.57 2.89
N LEU A 317 -5.38 23.45 2.07
CA LEU A 317 -5.67 23.08 0.67
C LEU A 317 -4.41 22.75 -0.14
N SER A 318 -3.22 23.30 0.25
CA SER A 318 -1.98 22.94 -0.42
C SER A 318 -1.49 21.54 -0.06
N GLN A 319 -1.81 21.05 1.12
CA GLN A 319 -1.54 19.66 1.55
C GLN A 319 -2.35 18.69 0.70
N ILE A 320 -3.67 18.91 0.60
CA ILE A 320 -4.56 18.11 -0.25
C ILE A 320 -4.10 18.15 -1.71
N ALA A 321 -3.72 19.33 -2.23
CA ALA A 321 -3.28 19.47 -3.62
C ALA A 321 -1.96 18.73 -3.90
N ALA A 322 -1.02 18.73 -2.97
CA ALA A 322 0.25 18.02 -3.11
C ALA A 322 0.03 16.50 -3.16
N ALA A 323 -0.81 15.97 -2.28
CA ALA A 323 -1.13 14.55 -2.27
C ALA A 323 -1.98 14.12 -3.48
N ASP A 324 -2.95 14.94 -3.92
CA ASP A 324 -3.69 14.68 -5.16
C ASP A 324 -2.77 14.63 -6.38
N ASN A 325 -1.79 15.53 -6.44
CA ASN A 325 -0.74 15.51 -7.45
C ASN A 325 0.10 14.23 -7.37
N PHE A 326 0.58 13.86 -6.18
CA PHE A 326 1.33 12.63 -5.95
C PHE A 326 0.56 11.42 -6.45
N LEU A 327 -0.68 11.25 -6.03
CA LEU A 327 -1.54 10.13 -6.47
C LEU A 327 -1.77 10.13 -7.98
N SER A 328 -1.93 11.31 -8.58
CA SER A 328 -2.12 11.46 -10.04
C SER A 328 -0.92 11.02 -10.87
N ILE A 329 0.27 10.96 -10.25
CA ILE A 329 1.52 10.49 -10.85
C ILE A 329 1.72 8.99 -10.58
N VAL A 330 1.56 8.56 -9.33
CA VAL A 330 1.93 7.20 -8.90
C VAL A 330 0.90 6.15 -9.35
N ILE A 331 -0.39 6.43 -9.17
CA ILE A 331 -1.45 5.46 -9.49
C ILE A 331 -1.44 5.02 -10.96
N PRO A 332 -1.36 5.93 -11.96
CA PRO A 332 -1.28 5.52 -13.36
C PRO A 332 -0.06 4.65 -13.68
N GLN A 333 1.08 4.87 -13.02
CA GLN A 333 2.28 4.05 -13.17
C GLN A 333 2.07 2.63 -12.65
N ILE A 334 1.47 2.49 -11.46
CA ILE A 334 1.10 1.18 -10.92
C ILE A 334 0.11 0.49 -11.86
N MET A 335 -0.93 1.19 -12.33
CA MET A 335 -1.95 0.63 -13.23
C MET A 335 -1.37 0.20 -14.59
N ALA A 336 -0.30 0.83 -15.06
CA ALA A 336 0.39 0.46 -16.29
C ALA A 336 1.24 -0.82 -16.16
N SER A 337 1.63 -1.19 -14.92
CA SER A 337 2.51 -2.33 -14.64
C SER A 337 1.89 -3.70 -14.94
N GLN A 338 2.74 -4.71 -15.09
CA GLN A 338 2.28 -6.10 -15.21
C GLN A 338 1.67 -6.59 -13.91
N ALA A 339 2.23 -6.22 -12.77
CA ALA A 339 1.72 -6.60 -11.45
C ALA A 339 0.25 -6.16 -11.23
N TYR A 340 -0.13 -4.96 -11.68
CA TYR A 340 -1.52 -4.52 -11.64
C TYR A 340 -2.39 -5.28 -12.65
N LYS A 341 -1.89 -5.51 -13.87
CA LYS A 341 -2.61 -6.26 -14.91
C LYS A 341 -2.90 -7.70 -14.48
N ASP A 342 -2.05 -8.28 -13.65
CA ASP A 342 -2.18 -9.62 -13.06
C ASP A 342 -3.04 -9.61 -11.79
N ASN A 343 -4.14 -8.88 -11.81
CA ASN A 343 -5.09 -8.72 -10.72
C ASN A 343 -4.54 -7.96 -9.49
N GLY A 344 -3.68 -6.99 -9.73
CA GLY A 344 -3.23 -6.08 -8.67
C GLY A 344 -4.37 -5.26 -8.08
N VAL A 345 -4.17 -4.86 -6.84
CA VAL A 345 -5.06 -3.99 -6.08
C VAL A 345 -4.27 -2.79 -5.58
N ILE A 346 -4.78 -1.59 -5.81
CA ILE A 346 -4.28 -0.37 -5.18
C ILE A 346 -5.28 0.03 -4.11
N VAL A 347 -4.80 0.35 -2.92
CA VAL A 347 -5.58 0.93 -1.82
C VAL A 347 -5.05 2.33 -1.56
N ILE A 348 -5.93 3.30 -1.42
CA ILE A 348 -5.64 4.63 -0.86
C ILE A 348 -6.31 4.66 0.51
N TRP A 349 -5.54 5.00 1.52
CA TRP A 349 -5.92 4.95 2.92
C TRP A 349 -5.45 6.22 3.63
N THR A 350 -6.26 6.75 4.55
CA THR A 350 -5.85 7.76 5.52
C THR A 350 -5.90 7.17 6.92
N ASP A 351 -4.98 7.56 7.77
CA ASP A 351 -4.72 6.96 9.07
C ASP A 351 -5.71 7.37 10.15
N GLU A 352 -6.01 8.66 10.26
CA GLU A 352 -6.85 9.22 11.31
C GLU A 352 -7.68 10.42 10.84
N THR A 353 -8.80 10.68 11.50
CA THR A 353 -9.61 11.87 11.27
C THR A 353 -9.08 13.04 12.07
N GLU A 354 -9.32 14.24 11.59
CA GLU A 354 -8.89 15.48 12.20
C GLU A 354 -10.04 16.50 12.35
N GLY A 355 -9.80 17.60 13.06
CA GLY A 355 -10.77 18.67 13.26
C GLY A 355 -11.36 18.73 14.66
N THR A 356 -12.40 19.52 14.82
CA THR A 356 -12.95 19.87 16.13
C THR A 356 -13.63 18.68 16.83
N ASN A 357 -14.31 17.84 16.08
CA ASN A 357 -15.02 16.65 16.58
C ASN A 357 -14.47 15.37 15.96
N LYS A 358 -13.17 15.31 15.78
CA LYS A 358 -12.49 14.20 15.09
C LYS A 358 -12.78 12.80 15.65
N ASN A 359 -13.32 12.72 16.84
CA ASN A 359 -13.59 11.45 17.50
C ASN A 359 -15.02 10.95 17.33
N ASP A 360 -15.81 11.52 16.45
CA ASP A 360 -17.18 11.08 16.21
C ASP A 360 -17.34 10.40 14.82
N PHE A 361 -18.40 9.60 14.68
CA PHE A 361 -18.70 8.88 13.44
C PHE A 361 -19.11 9.76 12.27
N SER A 362 -19.32 11.05 12.48
CA SER A 362 -19.62 11.97 11.40
C SER A 362 -18.38 12.35 10.58
N HIS A 363 -17.20 12.04 11.12
CA HIS A 363 -15.92 12.14 10.42
C HIS A 363 -15.53 10.77 9.88
N THR A 364 -15.22 10.69 8.61
CA THR A 364 -14.81 9.43 7.97
C THR A 364 -13.42 9.56 7.36
N LEU A 365 -12.78 8.43 7.14
CA LEU A 365 -11.47 8.31 6.50
C LEU A 365 -11.60 7.94 5.03
N ALA A 366 -10.60 8.27 4.22
CA ALA A 366 -10.51 7.79 2.86
C ALA A 366 -10.11 6.31 2.84
N PHE A 367 -10.91 5.50 2.16
CA PHE A 367 -10.56 4.13 1.82
C PHE A 367 -11.07 3.82 0.42
N ILE A 368 -10.16 3.81 -0.56
CA ILE A 368 -10.47 3.68 -1.98
C ILE A 368 -9.70 2.49 -2.54
N VAL A 369 -10.43 1.58 -3.19
CA VAL A 369 -9.87 0.39 -3.84
C VAL A 369 -9.92 0.55 -5.35
N ILE A 370 -8.77 0.41 -6.02
CA ILE A 370 -8.64 0.46 -7.47
C ILE A 370 -8.16 -0.91 -7.96
N SER A 371 -9.02 -1.63 -8.66
CA SER A 371 -8.69 -2.97 -9.19
C SER A 371 -9.72 -3.41 -10.21
N LYS A 372 -9.29 -4.17 -11.21
CA LYS A 372 -10.21 -4.90 -12.09
C LYS A 372 -11.13 -5.88 -11.35
N LEU A 373 -10.77 -6.23 -10.11
CA LEU A 373 -11.53 -7.11 -9.24
C LEU A 373 -12.50 -6.37 -8.31
N ALA A 374 -12.41 -5.05 -8.20
CA ALA A 374 -13.37 -4.22 -7.49
C ALA A 374 -14.74 -4.25 -8.18
N LYS A 375 -15.80 -3.91 -7.47
CA LYS A 375 -17.14 -3.77 -8.08
C LYS A 375 -17.13 -2.75 -9.20
N GLY A 376 -16.35 -1.68 -9.07
CA GLY A 376 -16.11 -0.70 -10.11
C GLY A 376 -17.20 0.37 -10.25
N ASN A 377 -16.99 1.30 -11.17
CA ASN A 377 -17.88 2.42 -11.47
C ASN A 377 -18.19 3.27 -10.23
N ALA A 378 -17.14 3.61 -9.46
CA ALA A 378 -17.27 4.34 -8.19
C ALA A 378 -18.29 3.69 -7.24
N TYR A 379 -18.27 2.36 -7.13
CA TYR A 379 -19.15 1.69 -6.16
C TYR A 379 -18.89 2.20 -4.76
N ALA A 380 -19.91 2.80 -4.16
CA ALA A 380 -19.87 3.34 -2.80
C ALA A 380 -20.38 2.27 -1.81
N SER A 381 -19.50 1.71 -1.01
CA SER A 381 -19.91 0.84 0.10
C SER A 381 -20.40 1.69 1.26
N THR A 382 -21.57 1.34 1.77
CA THR A 382 -22.18 2.00 2.94
C THR A 382 -21.99 1.22 4.24
N LYS A 383 -21.11 0.22 4.21
CA LYS A 383 -20.73 -0.56 5.38
C LYS A 383 -19.76 0.23 6.23
N ASP A 384 -19.93 0.11 7.54
CA ASP A 384 -18.95 0.65 8.48
C ASP A 384 -17.72 -0.24 8.52
N TYR A 385 -16.55 0.36 8.33
CA TYR A 385 -15.24 -0.29 8.36
C TYR A 385 -14.30 0.45 9.29
N THR A 386 -13.27 -0.26 9.72
CA THR A 386 -12.13 0.30 10.45
C THR A 386 -10.83 -0.31 9.95
N HIS A 387 -9.68 0.11 10.48
CA HIS A 387 -8.38 -0.51 10.21
C HIS A 387 -8.35 -2.03 10.48
N SER A 388 -9.19 -2.53 11.39
CA SER A 388 -9.32 -3.98 11.60
C SER A 388 -10.01 -4.69 10.43
N SER A 389 -10.88 -4.01 9.69
CA SER A 389 -11.62 -4.60 8.55
C SER A 389 -10.70 -4.88 7.36
N ASP A 390 -9.80 -3.96 7.05
CA ASP A 390 -8.85 -4.15 5.94
C ASP A 390 -7.73 -5.10 6.32
N LEU A 391 -7.19 -5.04 7.55
CA LEU A 391 -6.23 -6.02 8.04
C LEU A 391 -6.77 -7.45 7.98
N ALA A 392 -8.01 -7.67 8.43
CA ALA A 392 -8.68 -8.97 8.31
C ALA A 392 -8.83 -9.41 6.84
N THR A 393 -9.08 -8.47 5.94
CA THR A 393 -9.14 -8.74 4.50
C THR A 393 -7.79 -9.15 3.94
N LEU A 394 -6.73 -8.43 4.29
CA LEU A 394 -5.36 -8.74 3.87
C LEU A 394 -4.94 -10.14 4.34
N GLN A 395 -5.24 -10.51 5.59
CA GLN A 395 -4.99 -11.88 6.07
C GLN A 395 -5.72 -12.93 5.23
N LYS A 396 -6.99 -12.70 4.85
CA LYS A 396 -7.74 -13.61 3.98
C LYS A 396 -7.13 -13.68 2.57
N VAL A 397 -6.77 -12.54 2.00
CA VAL A 397 -6.18 -12.42 0.65
C VAL A 397 -4.86 -13.17 0.55
N PHE A 398 -4.02 -13.04 1.56
CA PHE A 398 -2.70 -13.68 1.60
C PHE A 398 -2.74 -15.09 2.22
N GLY A 399 -3.86 -15.48 2.80
CA GLY A 399 -4.02 -16.79 3.43
C GLY A 399 -3.22 -16.95 4.72
N LEU A 400 -3.09 -15.88 5.48
CA LEU A 400 -2.28 -15.79 6.69
C LEU A 400 -3.12 -16.04 7.94
N ARG A 401 -2.59 -16.87 8.85
CA ARG A 401 -3.20 -17.09 10.17
C ARG A 401 -2.21 -16.72 11.25
N ALA A 402 -2.69 -15.95 12.22
CA ALA A 402 -2.01 -15.70 13.47
C ALA A 402 -2.20 -16.87 14.45
N ASN A 403 -1.32 -16.99 15.43
CA ASN A 403 -1.41 -17.95 16.51
C ASN A 403 -2.39 -17.48 17.60
N THR A 404 -3.61 -17.22 17.19
CA THR A 404 -4.73 -16.81 18.06
C THR A 404 -5.88 -17.79 17.89
N PRO A 405 -6.84 -17.86 18.83
CA PRO A 405 -7.98 -18.77 18.71
C PRO A 405 -8.79 -18.59 17.43
N THR A 406 -8.91 -17.37 16.92
CA THR A 406 -9.63 -17.06 15.68
C THR A 406 -8.75 -17.18 14.44
N GLY A 407 -7.44 -17.07 14.60
CA GLY A 407 -6.45 -16.98 13.52
C GLY A 407 -6.26 -15.56 12.97
N TYR A 408 -7.00 -14.58 13.46
CA TYR A 408 -6.79 -13.18 13.10
C TYR A 408 -5.78 -12.53 14.02
N LEU A 409 -5.07 -11.54 13.50
CA LEU A 409 -4.20 -10.69 14.27
C LEU A 409 -5.04 -9.88 15.26
N ASN A 410 -4.72 -10.02 16.51
CA ASN A 410 -5.28 -9.27 17.62
C ASN A 410 -6.77 -8.91 17.43
N ASP A 411 -7.06 -7.64 17.22
CA ASP A 411 -8.43 -7.12 17.17
C ASP A 411 -9.10 -7.25 15.80
N ALA A 412 -8.36 -7.63 14.75
CA ALA A 412 -8.93 -7.78 13.41
C ALA A 412 -10.07 -8.81 13.31
N ALA A 413 -10.21 -9.68 14.31
CA ALA A 413 -11.34 -10.62 14.41
C ALA A 413 -12.59 -10.01 15.01
N ASN A 414 -12.50 -8.88 15.69
CA ASN A 414 -13.65 -8.27 16.37
C ASN A 414 -14.66 -7.73 15.36
N PRO A 415 -15.96 -7.91 15.60
CA PRO A 415 -16.98 -7.29 14.78
C PRO A 415 -16.80 -5.77 14.78
N GLN A 416 -16.91 -5.19 13.61
CA GLN A 416 -16.98 -3.74 13.45
C GLN A 416 -18.38 -3.21 13.74
N LEU A 417 -18.63 -1.94 13.57
CA LEU A 417 -19.84 -1.25 13.96
C LEU A 417 -21.13 -1.90 13.43
N ASP A 418 -21.09 -2.43 12.22
CA ASP A 418 -22.21 -3.11 11.57
C ASP A 418 -22.06 -4.65 11.55
N GLY A 419 -21.10 -5.21 12.29
CA GLY A 419 -20.74 -6.61 12.28
C GLY A 419 -19.86 -7.04 11.08
N THR A 420 -19.38 -6.12 10.29
CA THR A 420 -18.49 -6.40 9.16
C THR A 420 -17.08 -6.70 9.64
N THR A 421 -16.51 -7.80 9.18
CA THR A 421 -15.14 -8.23 9.54
C THR A 421 -14.16 -8.16 8.38
N ASP A 422 -14.61 -7.73 7.19
CA ASP A 422 -13.78 -7.54 6.01
C ASP A 422 -14.43 -6.58 5.01
N ILE A 423 -13.64 -6.13 4.04
CA ILE A 423 -14.08 -5.20 2.99
C ILE A 423 -14.57 -5.91 1.71
N SER A 424 -15.01 -7.16 1.81
CA SER A 424 -15.43 -7.96 0.64
C SER A 424 -16.57 -7.33 -0.16
N ASP A 425 -17.37 -6.46 0.47
CA ASP A 425 -18.43 -5.71 -0.21
C ASP A 425 -17.88 -4.77 -1.31
N MET A 426 -16.65 -4.33 -1.23
CA MET A 426 -16.03 -3.47 -2.25
C MET A 426 -15.56 -4.23 -3.49
N PHE A 427 -15.54 -5.56 -3.45
CA PHE A 427 -15.05 -6.45 -4.50
C PHE A 427 -16.17 -7.22 -5.20
N LYS A 428 -15.87 -7.70 -6.40
CA LYS A 428 -16.75 -8.65 -7.10
C LYS A 428 -16.92 -9.94 -6.28
N PRO A 429 -18.08 -10.57 -6.31
CA PRO A 429 -18.35 -11.78 -5.52
C PRO A 429 -17.31 -12.88 -5.71
N GLY A 430 -16.79 -13.40 -4.61
CA GLY A 430 -15.82 -14.50 -4.57
C GLY A 430 -14.37 -14.10 -4.82
N VAL A 431 -14.05 -12.81 -4.86
CA VAL A 431 -12.67 -12.29 -4.89
C VAL A 431 -12.01 -12.45 -3.53
N ILE A 432 -12.65 -11.95 -2.49
CA ILE A 432 -12.16 -12.11 -1.11
C ILE A 432 -12.60 -13.47 -0.57
N PRO A 433 -11.68 -14.29 -0.05
CA PRO A 433 -12.01 -15.55 0.60
C PRO A 433 -12.98 -15.35 1.78
N LYS A 434 -13.95 -16.24 1.94
CA LYS A 434 -14.93 -16.14 3.02
C LYS A 434 -14.33 -16.31 4.43
N SER A 435 -13.24 -17.04 4.53
CA SER A 435 -12.57 -17.34 5.80
C SER A 435 -11.07 -17.48 5.60
N LEU A 436 -10.33 -17.41 6.69
CA LEU A 436 -8.93 -17.81 6.73
C LEU A 436 -8.78 -19.29 6.36
N PRO A 437 -7.59 -19.72 5.89
CA PRO A 437 -7.30 -21.14 5.67
C PRO A 437 -7.55 -21.95 6.96
N LYS A 438 -7.98 -23.18 6.82
CA LYS A 438 -8.02 -24.11 7.96
C LYS A 438 -6.59 -24.55 8.29
N PHE A 439 -6.35 -24.87 9.58
CA PHE A 439 -5.12 -25.54 10.00
C PHE A 439 -5.02 -26.92 9.35
#